data_b47275786af0a308500ee3875418dc9c
#
_entry.id   b47275786af0a308500ee3875418dc9c
#
_cell.length_a   1.000
_cell.length_b   1.000
_cell.length_c   1.000
_cell.angle_alpha   90.00
_cell.angle_beta   90.00
_cell.angle_gamma   90.00
#
_symmetry.space_group_name_H-M   'P 1'
#
loop_
_entity.id
_entity.type
_entity.pdbx_description
1 polymer ?
#
loop_
_entity_poly.entity_id
_entity_poly.type
_entity_poly.pdbx_seq_one_letter_code
_entity_poly.pdbx_strand_id
1 'polypeptide(L)'
;LSLDETNILKTPLAVIAASFVGPALVANGDALWQETKLPLGPDELVQKIMGQPMRRAGRFIKLVCCGALNCLQSAPKEILGDKKVGIFLSTGLGNIDEILPFITQVYKHDGGFPSPNQFANSVSNAAAFFLAREAGVKGVVLTISEEELSFESALWLAQTYLESAQIDLALVGGCDVFTPTIEESRERMNLTTNNSRPLPVGEGSSWLLLGGSKKKNIGEILAVSFASPGKSVLDENNLPGMETKEKYFLSGFRVKEEQIDMWKNKNNWQIHDYLPCCGIHPVASAFGIAHILRSKKTGYFLHYNFNAAGRQAFILARK
;
A
#
# COMPACT_ATOMS: atom_id res chain seq x y z
N LEU A 1 1.18 -9.44 -25.01
CA LEU A 1 1.33 -10.09 -23.73
C LEU A 1 -0.08 -10.32 -23.19
N SER A 2 -0.57 -11.56 -23.19
CA SER A 2 -1.84 -11.90 -22.56
C SER A 2 -1.62 -11.85 -21.05
N LEU A 3 -2.30 -10.93 -20.38
CA LEU A 3 -2.27 -10.74 -18.91
C LEU A 3 -3.13 -11.80 -18.18
N ASP A 4 -3.41 -12.91 -18.80
CA ASP A 4 -4.42 -13.89 -18.38
C ASP A 4 -3.86 -15.14 -17.67
N GLU A 5 -2.57 -15.19 -17.39
CA GLU A 5 -1.97 -16.33 -16.67
C GLU A 5 -1.67 -15.94 -15.23
N THR A 6 -2.13 -16.76 -14.29
CA THR A 6 -1.82 -16.67 -12.86
C THR A 6 -0.32 -16.84 -12.70
N ASN A 7 0.43 -15.77 -12.67
CA ASN A 7 1.88 -15.79 -12.48
C ASN A 7 2.22 -16.06 -11.02
N ILE A 8 2.24 -17.34 -10.65
CA ILE A 8 2.96 -17.73 -9.42
C ILE A 8 4.44 -17.44 -9.70
N LEU A 9 5.06 -16.68 -8.81
CA LEU A 9 6.45 -16.29 -8.96
C LEU A 9 7.34 -17.52 -9.05
N LYS A 10 8.21 -17.58 -10.04
CA LYS A 10 9.24 -18.64 -10.14
C LYS A 10 10.09 -18.68 -8.87
N THR A 11 10.31 -17.52 -8.27
CA THR A 11 11.00 -17.36 -6.99
C THR A 11 10.18 -16.44 -6.10
N PRO A 12 9.67 -16.91 -4.93
CA PRO A 12 8.97 -16.06 -3.98
C PRO A 12 9.83 -14.85 -3.56
N LEU A 13 9.20 -13.70 -3.39
CA LEU A 13 9.89 -12.51 -2.87
C LEU A 13 9.84 -12.54 -1.35
N ALA A 14 11.00 -12.56 -0.71
CA ALA A 14 11.10 -12.47 0.74
C ALA A 14 10.68 -11.07 1.21
N VAL A 15 9.77 -10.99 2.17
CA VAL A 15 9.42 -9.76 2.88
C VAL A 15 10.34 -9.63 4.09
N ILE A 16 11.33 -8.77 3.99
CA ILE A 16 12.39 -8.58 5.00
C ILE A 16 11.87 -7.76 6.17
N ALA A 17 11.09 -6.71 5.87
CA ALA A 17 10.49 -5.83 6.84
C ALA A 17 9.14 -5.32 6.32
N ALA A 18 8.27 -4.93 7.24
CA ALA A 18 7.02 -4.24 6.94
C ALA A 18 6.74 -3.17 7.99
N SER A 19 6.15 -2.06 7.56
CA SER A 19 5.69 -1.00 8.45
C SER A 19 4.36 -0.45 8.00
N PHE A 20 3.66 0.18 8.91
CA PHE A 20 2.48 0.99 8.60
C PHE A 20 2.37 2.15 9.59
N VAL A 21 1.90 3.27 9.06
CA VAL A 21 1.51 4.46 9.79
C VAL A 21 0.09 4.79 9.37
N GLY A 22 -0.80 4.90 10.30
CA GLY A 22 -2.21 5.15 10.02
C GLY A 22 -2.95 5.62 11.26
N PRO A 23 -4.28 5.85 11.17
CA PRO A 23 -5.09 6.35 12.28
C PRO A 23 -5.05 5.48 13.51
N ALA A 24 -5.05 4.18 13.34
CA ALA A 24 -4.67 3.26 14.39
C ALA A 24 -3.15 3.15 14.38
N LEU A 25 -2.45 4.00 15.09
CA LEU A 25 -1.07 3.75 15.53
C LEU A 25 -1.11 2.55 16.46
N VAL A 26 -1.35 1.40 15.89
CA VAL A 26 -1.46 0.15 16.62
C VAL A 26 -0.06 -0.28 16.96
N ALA A 27 0.34 0.10 18.14
CA ALA A 27 1.59 -0.37 18.69
C ALA A 27 1.67 -1.90 18.76
N ASN A 28 0.55 -2.63 18.72
CA ASN A 28 0.51 -4.08 18.99
C ASN A 28 -0.49 -4.91 18.18
N GLY A 29 -0.91 -4.48 17.00
CA GLY A 29 -1.59 -5.39 16.06
C GLY A 29 -3.08 -5.69 16.27
N ASP A 30 -3.67 -5.33 17.40
CA ASP A 30 -5.03 -5.72 17.75
C ASP A 30 -5.99 -4.55 18.06
N ALA A 31 -5.58 -3.30 17.89
CA ALA A 31 -6.45 -2.17 18.14
C ALA A 31 -7.41 -1.96 16.99
N LEU A 32 -8.68 -2.13 17.25
CA LEU A 32 -9.78 -1.69 16.43
C LEU A 32 -9.70 -0.17 16.27
N TRP A 33 -10.12 0.34 15.11
CA TRP A 33 -10.38 1.73 14.87
C TRP A 33 -11.28 2.30 15.98
N GLN A 34 -10.71 3.03 16.90
CA GLN A 34 -11.44 3.82 17.88
C GLN A 34 -10.84 5.21 17.94
N GLU A 35 -11.55 6.18 17.35
CA GLU A 35 -11.43 7.63 17.60
C GLU A 35 -10.08 8.30 17.37
N THR A 36 -9.26 7.82 16.47
CA THR A 36 -8.09 8.59 16.05
C THR A 36 -8.55 9.76 15.21
N LYS A 37 -8.21 10.98 15.62
CA LYS A 37 -8.55 12.19 14.85
C LYS A 37 -7.84 12.18 13.52
N LEU A 38 -8.63 12.16 12.44
CA LEU A 38 -8.12 12.48 11.11
C LEU A 38 -8.27 13.99 10.85
N PRO A 39 -7.40 14.60 10.08
CA PRO A 39 -6.19 14.06 9.48
C PRO A 39 -5.04 13.86 10.47
N LEU A 40 -4.16 12.88 10.22
CA LEU A 40 -2.98 12.64 11.05
C LEU A 40 -2.01 13.84 11.02
N GLY A 41 -1.52 14.24 12.19
CA GLY A 41 -0.45 15.22 12.34
C GLY A 41 0.92 14.52 12.32
N PRO A 42 1.66 14.48 11.21
CA PRO A 42 2.88 13.67 11.11
C PRO A 42 4.12 14.29 11.74
N ASP A 43 4.08 15.52 12.24
CA ASP A 43 5.29 16.24 12.67
C ASP A 43 6.02 15.60 13.86
N GLU A 44 5.28 15.11 14.85
CA GLU A 44 5.86 14.34 15.97
C GLU A 44 6.49 13.04 15.48
N LEU A 45 5.83 12.37 14.53
CA LEU A 45 6.32 11.14 13.92
C LEU A 45 7.58 11.39 13.09
N VAL A 46 7.60 12.49 12.33
CA VAL A 46 8.80 12.96 11.59
C VAL A 46 9.96 13.17 12.55
N GLN A 47 9.74 13.89 13.64
CA GLN A 47 10.78 14.12 14.64
C GLN A 47 11.29 12.81 15.27
N LYS A 48 10.40 11.87 15.56
CA LYS A 48 10.74 10.55 16.12
C LYS A 48 11.56 9.68 15.17
N ILE A 49 11.19 9.65 13.88
CA ILE A 49 11.78 8.74 12.89
C ILE A 49 13.03 9.35 12.26
N MET A 50 13.02 10.65 11.96
CA MET A 50 14.08 11.32 11.22
C MET A 50 15.03 12.15 12.10
N GLY A 51 14.62 12.45 13.34
CA GLY A 51 15.41 13.28 14.26
C GLY A 51 15.46 14.76 13.90
N GLN A 52 14.80 15.18 12.82
CA GLN A 52 14.78 16.56 12.32
C GLN A 52 13.46 16.86 11.61
N PRO A 53 13.01 18.13 11.62
CA PRO A 53 11.76 18.51 10.95
C PRO A 53 11.92 18.53 9.42
N MET A 54 10.92 18.05 8.71
CA MET A 54 10.82 18.19 7.26
C MET A 54 10.18 19.54 6.90
N ARG A 55 10.99 20.59 6.90
CA ARG A 55 10.50 21.93 6.50
C ARG A 55 10.11 21.91 5.02
N ARG A 56 9.04 22.62 4.66
CA ARG A 56 8.50 22.77 3.29
C ARG A 56 7.93 21.47 2.66
N ALA A 57 7.86 20.37 3.37
CA ALA A 57 7.20 19.18 2.93
C ALA A 57 5.73 19.18 3.40
N GLY A 58 4.80 18.90 2.49
CA GLY A 58 3.40 18.72 2.81
C GLY A 58 3.14 17.42 3.61
N ARG A 59 1.92 17.26 4.12
CA ARG A 59 1.53 16.14 4.98
C ARG A 59 1.70 14.78 4.30
N PHE A 60 1.29 14.66 3.04
CA PHE A 60 1.49 13.46 2.23
C PHE A 60 2.97 13.03 2.18
N ILE A 61 3.86 13.97 1.84
CA ILE A 61 5.31 13.72 1.77
C ILE A 61 5.84 13.23 3.11
N LYS A 62 5.43 13.85 4.21
CA LYS A 62 5.83 13.46 5.57
C LYS A 62 5.38 12.05 5.92
N LEU A 63 4.12 11.69 5.60
CA LEU A 63 3.58 10.35 5.85
C LEU A 63 4.29 9.29 5.02
N VAL A 64 4.56 9.56 3.73
CA VAL A 64 5.35 8.67 2.87
C VAL A 64 6.73 8.41 3.50
N CYS A 65 7.45 9.47 3.85
CA CYS A 65 8.78 9.34 4.45
C CYS A 65 8.74 8.59 5.80
N CYS A 66 7.79 8.92 6.67
CA CYS A 66 7.66 8.25 7.98
C CYS A 66 7.39 6.74 7.82
N GLY A 67 6.45 6.36 6.97
CA GLY A 67 6.15 4.95 6.74
C GLY A 67 7.33 4.19 6.16
N ALA A 68 7.93 4.73 5.09
CA ALA A 68 9.04 4.09 4.39
C ALA A 68 10.31 3.98 5.22
N LEU A 69 10.72 5.06 5.89
CA LEU A 69 11.92 5.06 6.73
C LEU A 69 11.75 4.16 7.95
N ASN A 70 10.55 4.11 8.55
CA ASN A 70 10.26 3.14 9.61
C ASN A 70 10.39 1.70 9.13
N CYS A 71 10.01 1.41 7.88
CA CYS A 71 10.22 0.10 7.27
C CYS A 71 11.73 -0.22 7.13
N LEU A 72 12.51 0.69 6.59
CA LEU A 72 13.97 0.53 6.45
C LEU A 72 14.66 0.37 7.80
N GLN A 73 14.29 1.16 8.82
CA GLN A 73 14.85 1.08 10.16
C GLN A 73 14.52 -0.23 10.89
N SER A 74 13.40 -0.87 10.54
CA SER A 74 13.01 -2.18 11.09
C SER A 74 13.70 -3.36 10.40
N ALA A 75 14.36 -3.14 9.27
CA ALA A 75 15.13 -4.15 8.57
C ALA A 75 16.48 -4.42 9.26
N PRO A 76 16.99 -5.67 9.23
CA PRO A 76 18.33 -5.96 9.70
C PRO A 76 19.37 -5.18 8.90
N LYS A 77 20.26 -4.45 9.60
CA LYS A 77 21.27 -3.57 8.97
C LYS A 77 22.19 -4.33 8.00
N GLU A 78 22.46 -5.59 8.29
CA GLU A 78 23.32 -6.46 7.49
C GLU A 78 22.71 -6.77 6.10
N ILE A 79 21.39 -6.60 5.94
CA ILE A 79 20.71 -6.85 4.67
C ILE A 79 20.78 -5.62 3.78
N LEU A 80 20.73 -4.42 4.35
CA LEU A 80 20.79 -3.17 3.59
C LEU A 80 22.16 -2.95 2.94
N GLY A 81 23.24 -2.93 3.69
CA GLY A 81 24.63 -2.81 3.22
C GLY A 81 24.78 -1.94 1.96
N ASP A 82 25.56 -2.42 0.99
CA ASP A 82 25.77 -1.77 -0.31
C ASP A 82 24.71 -2.15 -1.36
N LYS A 83 23.56 -2.65 -0.93
CA LYS A 83 22.49 -3.09 -1.81
C LYS A 83 21.85 -1.95 -2.58
N LYS A 84 21.61 -2.18 -3.87
CA LYS A 84 20.89 -1.26 -4.74
C LYS A 84 19.39 -1.34 -4.44
N VAL A 85 18.87 -0.37 -3.70
CA VAL A 85 17.46 -0.29 -3.34
C VAL A 85 16.69 0.48 -4.41
N GLY A 86 15.53 -0.04 -4.83
CA GLY A 86 14.53 0.68 -5.63
C GLY A 86 13.35 1.12 -4.75
N ILE A 87 12.73 2.24 -5.07
CA ILE A 87 11.53 2.77 -4.39
C ILE A 87 10.34 2.71 -5.36
N PHE A 88 9.25 2.10 -4.90
CA PHE A 88 7.99 1.96 -5.62
C PHE A 88 6.87 2.49 -4.74
N LEU A 89 6.57 3.78 -4.86
CA LEU A 89 5.47 4.44 -4.16
C LEU A 89 4.17 4.27 -4.94
N SER A 90 3.12 3.80 -4.29
CA SER A 90 1.77 3.78 -4.84
C SER A 90 0.85 4.77 -4.15
N THR A 91 -0.06 5.37 -4.90
CA THR A 91 -1.09 6.27 -4.38
C THR A 91 -2.27 6.34 -5.35
N GLY A 92 -3.49 6.34 -4.85
CA GLY A 92 -4.68 6.54 -5.68
C GLY A 92 -5.18 7.98 -5.67
N LEU A 93 -4.96 8.71 -4.59
CA LEU A 93 -5.41 10.09 -4.41
C LEU A 93 -4.31 11.13 -4.66
N GLY A 94 -3.04 10.69 -4.65
CA GLY A 94 -1.90 11.59 -4.76
C GLY A 94 -1.80 12.56 -3.58
N ASN A 95 -1.15 13.69 -3.80
CA ASN A 95 -1.00 14.74 -2.79
C ASN A 95 -2.18 15.72 -2.81
N ILE A 96 -3.39 15.21 -2.58
CA ILE A 96 -4.64 15.97 -2.67
C ILE A 96 -4.66 17.20 -1.72
N ASP A 97 -3.97 17.09 -0.58
CA ASP A 97 -3.84 18.18 0.40
C ASP A 97 -3.15 19.43 -0.17
N GLU A 98 -2.24 19.26 -1.12
CA GLU A 98 -1.53 20.35 -1.79
C GLU A 98 -2.16 20.69 -3.14
N ILE A 99 -2.74 19.70 -3.84
CA ILE A 99 -3.38 19.90 -5.13
C ILE A 99 -4.60 20.83 -5.00
N LEU A 100 -5.49 20.59 -4.04
CA LEU A 100 -6.71 21.37 -3.88
C LEU A 100 -6.43 22.84 -3.56
N PRO A 101 -5.58 23.21 -2.57
CA PRO A 101 -5.20 24.60 -2.33
C PRO A 101 -4.50 25.24 -3.53
N PHE A 102 -3.61 24.51 -4.20
CA PHE A 102 -2.90 25.01 -5.38
C PHE A 102 -3.88 25.38 -6.52
N ILE A 103 -4.78 24.47 -6.88
CA ILE A 103 -5.80 24.73 -7.91
C ILE A 103 -6.68 25.90 -7.50
N THR A 104 -7.12 25.95 -6.24
CA THR A 104 -7.95 27.05 -5.71
C THR A 104 -7.23 28.39 -5.85
N GLN A 105 -5.92 28.42 -5.56
CA GLN A 105 -5.11 29.64 -5.71
C GLN A 105 -5.05 30.08 -7.17
N VAL A 106 -4.80 29.15 -8.09
CA VAL A 106 -4.75 29.45 -9.55
C VAL A 106 -6.07 30.06 -10.03
N TYR A 107 -7.21 29.46 -9.65
CA TYR A 107 -8.53 29.99 -10.04
C TYR A 107 -8.86 31.35 -9.43
N LYS A 108 -8.51 31.59 -8.16
CA LYS A 108 -8.76 32.89 -7.50
C LYS A 108 -7.98 34.06 -8.10
N HIS A 109 -6.89 33.78 -8.79
CA HIS A 109 -6.00 34.80 -9.35
C HIS A 109 -5.95 34.75 -10.90
N ASP A 110 -7.00 34.27 -11.56
CA ASP A 110 -7.10 34.16 -13.01
C ASP A 110 -5.84 33.61 -13.69
N GLY A 111 -5.26 32.55 -13.08
CA GLY A 111 -4.03 31.94 -13.54
C GLY A 111 -2.74 32.66 -13.14
N GLY A 112 -2.83 33.78 -12.42
CA GLY A 112 -1.66 34.53 -11.96
C GLY A 112 -1.03 34.00 -10.67
N PHE A 113 0.29 34.08 -10.57
CA PHE A 113 1.12 33.89 -9.38
C PHE A 113 0.90 32.59 -8.60
N PRO A 114 0.94 31.39 -9.22
CA PRO A 114 0.95 30.15 -8.45
C PRO A 114 2.20 30.09 -7.57
N SER A 115 2.03 29.60 -6.34
CA SER A 115 3.16 29.38 -5.43
C SER A 115 4.08 28.27 -5.95
N PRO A 116 5.38 28.52 -6.24
CA PRO A 116 6.30 27.48 -6.69
C PRO A 116 6.44 26.34 -5.67
N ASN A 117 6.35 26.63 -4.38
CA ASN A 117 6.42 25.62 -3.33
C ASN A 117 5.17 24.74 -3.30
N GLN A 118 3.97 25.30 -3.47
CA GLN A 118 2.74 24.51 -3.58
C GLN A 118 2.74 23.66 -4.85
N PHE A 119 3.18 24.22 -5.97
CA PHE A 119 3.33 23.45 -7.20
C PHE A 119 4.28 22.27 -7.02
N ALA A 120 5.48 22.51 -6.46
CA ALA A 120 6.45 21.45 -6.24
C ALA A 120 5.94 20.36 -5.29
N ASN A 121 5.10 20.69 -4.31
CA ASN A 121 4.48 19.72 -3.41
C ASN A 121 3.23 19.05 -4.00
N SER A 122 2.56 19.63 -4.98
CA SER A 122 1.32 19.10 -5.53
C SER A 122 1.51 17.84 -6.39
N VAL A 123 2.71 17.63 -6.95
CA VAL A 123 2.99 16.47 -7.81
C VAL A 123 3.27 15.22 -6.96
N SER A 124 2.59 14.10 -7.30
CA SER A 124 2.64 12.87 -6.49
C SER A 124 4.04 12.27 -6.38
N ASN A 125 4.92 12.46 -7.39
CA ASN A 125 6.29 11.95 -7.35
C ASN A 125 7.24 12.76 -6.46
N ALA A 126 6.84 13.96 -5.98
CA ALA A 126 7.64 14.72 -5.03
C ALA A 126 7.92 13.92 -3.75
N ALA A 127 6.93 13.16 -3.26
CA ALA A 127 7.12 12.33 -2.07
C ALA A 127 8.19 11.25 -2.26
N ALA A 128 8.22 10.60 -3.42
CA ALA A 128 9.23 9.60 -3.74
C ALA A 128 10.63 10.22 -3.87
N PHE A 129 10.74 11.44 -4.40
CA PHE A 129 11.99 12.19 -4.43
C PHE A 129 12.50 12.53 -3.02
N PHE A 130 11.63 13.06 -2.15
CA PHE A 130 12.00 13.34 -0.75
C PHE A 130 12.43 12.08 -0.04
N LEU A 131 11.69 10.98 -0.20
CA LEU A 131 12.04 9.69 0.38
C LEU A 131 13.42 9.18 -0.11
N ALA A 132 13.67 9.24 -1.41
CA ALA A 132 14.96 8.80 -1.98
C ALA A 132 16.13 9.59 -1.40
N ARG A 133 15.96 10.90 -1.24
CA ARG A 133 16.97 11.77 -0.63
C ARG A 133 17.22 11.41 0.84
N GLU A 134 16.17 11.28 1.64
CA GLU A 134 16.28 10.98 3.07
C GLU A 134 16.81 9.56 3.34
N ALA A 135 16.45 8.59 2.48
CA ALA A 135 16.94 7.23 2.57
C ALA A 135 18.31 7.01 1.91
N GLY A 136 18.87 8.01 1.22
CA GLY A 136 20.13 7.88 0.48
C GLY A 136 20.05 6.93 -0.72
N VAL A 137 18.85 6.67 -1.25
CA VAL A 137 18.61 5.76 -2.37
C VAL A 137 18.99 6.43 -3.69
N LYS A 138 19.84 5.75 -4.48
CA LYS A 138 20.29 6.19 -5.81
C LYS A 138 19.77 5.29 -6.95
N GLY A 139 18.95 4.31 -6.62
CA GLY A 139 18.36 3.37 -7.57
C GLY A 139 17.12 3.92 -8.28
N VAL A 140 16.32 3.01 -8.81
CA VAL A 140 15.04 3.30 -9.44
C VAL A 140 14.07 3.91 -8.41
N VAL A 141 13.37 4.98 -8.82
CA VAL A 141 12.35 5.63 -8.01
C VAL A 141 11.12 5.85 -8.88
N LEU A 142 10.04 5.15 -8.57
CA LEU A 142 8.79 5.20 -9.33
C LEU A 142 7.62 5.57 -8.41
N THR A 143 6.69 6.34 -8.96
CA THR A 143 5.38 6.59 -8.36
C THR A 143 4.31 6.03 -9.28
N ILE A 144 3.47 5.16 -8.74
CA ILE A 144 2.44 4.43 -9.46
C ILE A 144 1.06 4.90 -8.98
N SER A 145 0.20 5.25 -9.93
CA SER A 145 -1.19 5.61 -9.65
C SER A 145 -2.12 4.87 -10.60
N GLU A 146 -2.89 3.93 -10.06
CA GLU A 146 -3.88 3.11 -10.76
C GLU A 146 -5.09 2.87 -9.84
N GLU A 147 -5.65 3.96 -9.30
CA GLU A 147 -6.79 3.91 -8.38
C GLU A 147 -6.58 2.86 -7.26
N GLU A 148 -7.54 1.98 -7.06
CA GLU A 148 -7.51 0.94 -6.01
C GLU A 148 -6.50 -0.19 -6.27
N LEU A 149 -5.94 -0.30 -7.47
CA LEU A 149 -4.94 -1.30 -7.82
C LEU A 149 -3.50 -0.76 -7.83
N SER A 150 -3.30 0.46 -7.33
CA SER A 150 -1.99 1.13 -7.35
C SER A 150 -0.91 0.33 -6.61
N PHE A 151 -1.24 -0.27 -5.47
CA PHE A 151 -0.27 -1.04 -4.68
C PHE A 151 0.07 -2.37 -5.33
N GLU A 152 -0.91 -3.08 -5.87
CA GLU A 152 -0.73 -4.31 -6.61
C GLU A 152 0.16 -4.09 -7.84
N SER A 153 -0.07 -2.99 -8.57
CA SER A 153 0.76 -2.59 -9.71
C SER A 153 2.19 -2.21 -9.30
N ALA A 154 2.37 -1.56 -8.16
CA ALA A 154 3.68 -1.26 -7.61
C ALA A 154 4.45 -2.53 -7.23
N LEU A 155 3.78 -3.52 -6.62
CA LEU A 155 4.36 -4.82 -6.31
C LEU A 155 4.80 -5.57 -7.57
N TRP A 156 3.95 -5.60 -8.58
CA TRP A 156 4.26 -6.24 -9.86
C TRP A 156 5.47 -5.62 -10.56
N LEU A 157 5.53 -4.28 -10.57
CA LEU A 157 6.70 -3.58 -11.11
C LEU A 157 7.96 -3.88 -10.30
N ALA A 158 7.89 -3.82 -8.99
CA ALA A 158 9.03 -4.13 -8.11
C ALA A 158 9.56 -5.55 -8.34
N GLN A 159 8.68 -6.52 -8.50
CA GLN A 159 9.03 -7.88 -8.89
C GLN A 159 9.84 -7.91 -10.19
N THR A 160 9.36 -7.23 -11.23
CA THR A 160 10.02 -7.17 -12.55
C THR A 160 11.44 -6.62 -12.42
N TYR A 161 11.65 -5.58 -11.61
CA TYR A 161 12.97 -5.00 -11.38
C TYR A 161 13.90 -5.89 -10.56
N LEU A 162 13.36 -6.64 -9.59
CA LEU A 162 14.11 -7.64 -8.81
C LEU A 162 14.51 -8.84 -9.67
N GLU A 163 13.59 -9.38 -10.45
CA GLU A 163 13.83 -10.52 -11.35
C GLU A 163 14.84 -10.21 -12.46
N SER A 164 14.82 -8.98 -12.96
CA SER A 164 15.79 -8.51 -13.96
C SER A 164 17.14 -8.07 -13.37
N ALA A 165 17.32 -8.23 -12.04
CA ALA A 165 18.52 -7.84 -11.29
C ALA A 165 18.92 -6.36 -11.48
N GLN A 166 17.97 -5.50 -11.79
CA GLN A 166 18.21 -4.05 -11.87
C GLN A 166 18.33 -3.42 -10.47
N ILE A 167 17.74 -4.06 -9.48
CA ILE A 167 17.84 -3.72 -8.05
C ILE A 167 18.04 -5.01 -7.23
N ASP A 168 18.62 -4.87 -6.04
CA ASP A 168 18.78 -5.96 -5.08
C ASP A 168 17.63 -6.05 -4.09
N LEU A 169 17.05 -4.90 -3.74
CA LEU A 169 15.95 -4.74 -2.80
C LEU A 169 14.93 -3.74 -3.35
N ALA A 170 13.67 -3.99 -3.06
CA ALA A 170 12.58 -3.09 -3.41
C ALA A 170 11.85 -2.61 -2.15
N LEU A 171 11.84 -1.30 -1.95
CA LEU A 171 10.99 -0.64 -0.96
C LEU A 171 9.67 -0.27 -1.65
N VAL A 172 8.64 -1.07 -1.40
CA VAL A 172 7.32 -0.95 -2.05
C VAL A 172 6.30 -0.54 -1.02
N GLY A 173 5.50 0.48 -1.31
CA GLY A 173 4.48 0.89 -0.37
C GLY A 173 3.42 1.79 -0.95
N GLY A 174 2.36 2.00 -0.18
CA GLY A 174 1.25 2.85 -0.53
C GLY A 174 1.00 3.93 0.51
N CYS A 175 0.62 5.12 0.03
CA CYS A 175 0.20 6.22 0.88
C CYS A 175 -0.95 6.98 0.22
N ASP A 176 -2.02 7.16 0.97
CA ASP A 176 -3.08 8.13 0.66
C ASP A 176 -3.38 8.96 1.90
N VAL A 177 -3.89 10.17 1.71
CA VAL A 177 -4.18 11.13 2.78
C VAL A 177 -5.66 11.48 2.81
N PHE A 178 -6.19 11.58 4.02
CA PHE A 178 -7.56 12.03 4.28
C PHE A 178 -7.65 13.56 4.24
N THR A 179 -8.71 14.07 3.64
CA THR A 179 -9.14 15.47 3.80
C THR A 179 -10.66 15.52 4.03
N PRO A 180 -11.19 16.55 4.73
CA PRO A 180 -12.65 16.74 4.83
C PRO A 180 -13.34 16.81 3.47
N THR A 181 -12.70 17.42 2.47
CA THR A 181 -13.21 17.53 1.10
C THR A 181 -13.37 16.16 0.43
N ILE A 182 -12.49 15.20 0.73
CA ILE A 182 -12.64 13.82 0.24
C ILE A 182 -13.85 13.17 0.90
N GLU A 183 -14.04 13.33 2.21
CA GLU A 183 -15.19 12.77 2.92
C GLU A 183 -16.52 13.35 2.40
N GLU A 184 -16.60 14.66 2.17
CA GLU A 184 -17.75 15.33 1.58
C GLU A 184 -18.05 14.88 0.14
N SER A 185 -17.03 14.44 -0.57
CA SER A 185 -17.10 14.00 -1.97
C SER A 185 -17.02 12.48 -2.15
N ARG A 186 -17.04 11.70 -1.05
CA ARG A 186 -16.76 10.26 -1.06
C ARG A 186 -17.63 9.47 -2.04
N GLU A 187 -18.91 9.79 -2.16
CA GLU A 187 -19.81 9.13 -3.10
C GLU A 187 -19.45 9.45 -4.55
N ARG A 188 -19.14 10.72 -4.87
CA ARG A 188 -18.70 11.14 -6.20
C ARG A 188 -17.35 10.51 -6.58
N MET A 189 -16.46 10.34 -5.63
CA MET A 189 -15.17 9.68 -5.80
C MET A 189 -15.29 8.16 -5.73
N ASN A 190 -16.53 7.66 -5.54
CA ASN A 190 -16.80 6.23 -5.43
C ASN A 190 -15.99 5.53 -4.31
N LEU A 191 -15.69 6.24 -3.23
CA LEU A 191 -15.03 5.74 -2.04
C LEU A 191 -16.08 5.19 -1.05
N THR A 192 -16.77 4.15 -1.47
CA THR A 192 -17.81 3.48 -0.69
C THR A 192 -17.55 1.98 -0.66
N THR A 193 -17.97 1.34 0.42
CA THR A 193 -17.91 -0.12 0.51
C THR A 193 -19.07 -0.76 -0.26
N ASN A 194 -18.82 -1.89 -0.87
CA ASN A 194 -19.86 -2.71 -1.52
C ASN A 194 -20.50 -3.74 -0.57
N ASN A 195 -20.26 -3.63 0.71
CA ASN A 195 -20.85 -4.45 1.76
C ASN A 195 -21.74 -3.61 2.66
N SER A 196 -22.56 -4.27 3.47
CA SER A 196 -23.55 -3.65 4.35
C SER A 196 -22.96 -2.78 5.46
N ARG A 197 -21.65 -2.86 5.69
CA ARG A 197 -20.98 -2.15 6.77
C ARG A 197 -20.36 -0.83 6.27
N PRO A 198 -20.89 0.32 6.67
CA PRO A 198 -20.27 1.60 6.35
C PRO A 198 -18.92 1.72 7.08
N LEU A 199 -17.88 2.07 6.34
CA LEU A 199 -16.55 2.38 6.87
C LEU A 199 -16.19 3.83 6.54
N PRO A 200 -15.48 4.55 7.42
CA PRO A 200 -15.04 5.90 7.12
C PRO A 200 -13.94 5.88 6.05
N VAL A 201 -13.81 7.02 5.34
CA VAL A 201 -12.61 7.27 4.54
C VAL A 201 -11.42 7.34 5.49
N GLY A 202 -10.34 6.68 5.12
CA GLY A 202 -9.14 6.59 5.91
C GLY A 202 -7.92 7.21 5.24
N GLU A 203 -6.79 7.02 5.87
CA GLU A 203 -5.46 7.39 5.36
C GLU A 203 -4.39 6.49 5.95
N GLY A 204 -3.22 6.50 5.34
CA GLY A 204 -2.08 5.78 5.89
C GLY A 204 -0.92 5.69 4.94
N SER A 205 0.21 5.23 5.48
CA SER A 205 1.44 4.96 4.73
C SER A 205 1.97 3.60 5.16
N SER A 206 1.92 2.63 4.25
CA SER A 206 2.26 1.22 4.54
C SER A 206 3.29 0.71 3.56
N TRP A 207 4.33 0.04 4.07
CA TRP A 207 5.51 -0.31 3.30
C TRP A 207 6.02 -1.71 3.56
N LEU A 208 6.58 -2.32 2.52
CA LEU A 208 7.30 -3.59 2.54
C LEU A 208 8.71 -3.38 2.00
N LEU A 209 9.70 -4.01 2.61
CA LEU A 209 11.04 -4.17 2.02
C LEU A 209 11.16 -5.60 1.49
N LEU A 210 11.30 -5.73 0.18
CA LEU A 210 11.33 -6.99 -0.55
C LEU A 210 12.74 -7.30 -1.06
N GLY A 211 13.06 -8.59 -1.14
CA GLY A 211 14.31 -9.06 -1.76
C GLY A 211 14.32 -10.55 -2.03
N GLY A 212 15.37 -11.02 -2.67
CA GLY A 212 15.56 -12.45 -2.95
C GLY A 212 16.12 -13.27 -1.78
N SER A 213 16.40 -12.66 -0.63
CA SER A 213 17.01 -13.35 0.50
C SER A 213 16.00 -14.20 1.25
N LYS A 214 16.27 -15.49 1.37
CA LYS A 214 15.49 -16.42 2.20
C LYS A 214 15.85 -16.34 3.70
N LYS A 215 16.87 -15.58 4.07
CA LYS A 215 17.33 -15.44 5.47
C LYS A 215 16.68 -14.25 6.13
N LYS A 216 16.18 -14.40 7.36
CA LYS A 216 15.56 -13.34 8.17
C LYS A 216 14.45 -12.57 7.42
N ASN A 217 13.36 -13.24 7.09
CA ASN A 217 12.17 -12.63 6.55
C ASN A 217 10.99 -12.78 7.53
N ILE A 218 9.97 -11.96 7.34
CA ILE A 218 8.71 -12.01 8.11
C ILE A 218 7.58 -12.69 7.32
N GLY A 219 7.87 -13.11 6.10
CA GLY A 219 6.96 -13.78 5.18
C GLY A 219 7.42 -13.63 3.74
N GLU A 220 6.62 -14.12 2.81
CA GLU A 220 6.95 -14.13 1.37
C GLU A 220 5.73 -13.71 0.56
N ILE A 221 5.96 -12.98 -0.54
CA ILE A 221 4.98 -12.77 -1.60
C ILE A 221 5.18 -13.90 -2.62
N LEU A 222 4.13 -14.66 -2.89
CA LEU A 222 4.15 -15.83 -3.78
C LEU A 222 3.63 -15.51 -5.16
N ALA A 223 2.66 -14.57 -5.26
CA ALA A 223 2.10 -14.14 -6.53
C ALA A 223 1.50 -12.75 -6.42
N VAL A 224 1.58 -12.01 -7.53
CA VAL A 224 0.79 -10.81 -7.81
C VAL A 224 0.18 -11.01 -9.18
N SER A 225 -1.14 -10.92 -9.31
CA SER A 225 -1.82 -11.22 -10.55
C SER A 225 -2.99 -10.29 -10.81
N PHE A 226 -3.28 -10.09 -12.11
CA PHE A 226 -4.37 -9.23 -12.56
C PHE A 226 -5.28 -9.98 -13.51
N ALA A 227 -6.57 -9.64 -13.52
CA ALA A 227 -7.50 -10.10 -14.52
C ALA A 227 -8.48 -9.04 -14.97
N SER A 228 -8.96 -9.21 -16.20
CA SER A 228 -10.03 -8.41 -16.78
C SER A 228 -11.37 -8.74 -16.12
N PRO A 229 -12.35 -7.81 -16.16
CA PRO A 229 -13.68 -8.06 -15.64
C PRO A 229 -14.28 -9.36 -16.17
N GLY A 230 -14.88 -10.15 -15.26
CA GLY A 230 -15.58 -11.42 -15.63
C GLY A 230 -14.69 -12.63 -15.84
N LYS A 231 -13.36 -12.50 -15.78
CA LYS A 231 -12.44 -13.64 -15.82
C LYS A 231 -12.13 -14.13 -14.41
N SER A 232 -12.00 -15.46 -14.23
CA SER A 232 -11.49 -16.01 -12.98
C SER A 232 -9.99 -15.77 -12.90
N VAL A 233 -9.54 -15.31 -11.77
CA VAL A 233 -8.16 -14.86 -11.56
C VAL A 233 -7.33 -15.92 -10.84
N LEU A 234 -7.94 -16.82 -10.10
CA LEU A 234 -7.27 -17.85 -9.32
C LEU A 234 -7.91 -19.23 -9.56
N ASP A 235 -7.14 -20.15 -10.04
CA ASP A 235 -7.44 -21.56 -9.91
C ASP A 235 -6.70 -22.09 -8.68
N GLU A 236 -7.46 -22.35 -7.61
CA GLU A 236 -6.89 -22.85 -6.35
C GLU A 236 -6.23 -24.22 -6.48
N ASN A 237 -6.65 -25.00 -7.48
CA ASN A 237 -6.05 -26.30 -7.75
C ASN A 237 -4.58 -26.20 -8.20
N ASN A 238 -4.18 -25.01 -8.65
CA ASN A 238 -2.81 -24.71 -9.08
C ASN A 238 -1.91 -24.14 -7.96
N LEU A 239 -2.40 -24.07 -6.72
CA LEU A 239 -1.62 -23.57 -5.57
C LEU A 239 -1.10 -24.75 -4.73
N PRO A 240 0.12 -25.25 -4.99
CA PRO A 240 0.63 -26.44 -4.31
C PRO A 240 0.87 -26.20 -2.82
N GLY A 241 0.50 -27.18 -2.00
CA GLY A 241 0.85 -27.22 -0.57
C GLY A 241 -0.03 -26.38 0.35
N MET A 242 -1.20 -25.92 -0.10
CA MET A 242 -2.13 -25.15 0.74
C MET A 242 -3.09 -26.02 1.59
N GLU A 243 -3.09 -27.32 1.42
CA GLU A 243 -4.08 -28.22 2.02
C GLU A 243 -3.99 -28.33 3.55
N THR A 244 -2.80 -28.13 4.10
CA THR A 244 -2.51 -28.39 5.52
C THR A 244 -2.28 -27.12 6.36
N LYS A 245 -2.39 -25.92 5.78
CA LYS A 245 -2.09 -24.65 6.47
C LYS A 245 -3.33 -23.79 6.63
N GLU A 246 -3.29 -22.94 7.64
CA GLU A 246 -4.29 -21.87 7.83
C GLU A 246 -4.35 -20.95 6.61
N LYS A 247 -5.56 -20.57 6.22
CA LYS A 247 -5.82 -19.74 5.06
C LYS A 247 -6.62 -18.51 5.46
N TYR A 248 -6.13 -17.33 5.10
CA TYR A 248 -6.77 -16.06 5.44
C TYR A 248 -7.07 -15.25 4.18
N PHE A 249 -8.32 -14.86 4.04
CA PHE A 249 -8.79 -14.01 2.95
C PHE A 249 -8.91 -12.56 3.43
N LEU A 250 -8.30 -11.65 2.68
CA LEU A 250 -8.34 -10.21 2.88
C LEU A 250 -9.02 -9.57 1.66
N SER A 251 -10.00 -8.72 1.88
CA SER A 251 -10.72 -8.07 0.79
C SER A 251 -10.48 -6.57 0.75
N GLY A 252 -10.31 -6.04 -0.45
CA GLY A 252 -10.40 -4.61 -0.71
C GLY A 252 -11.84 -4.10 -0.45
N PHE A 253 -12.00 -2.78 -0.27
CA PHE A 253 -13.28 -2.21 0.14
C PHE A 253 -14.40 -2.27 -0.94
N ARG A 254 -14.04 -2.56 -2.21
CA ARG A 254 -15.02 -2.77 -3.29
C ARG A 254 -15.49 -4.20 -3.42
N VAL A 255 -14.90 -5.15 -2.69
CA VAL A 255 -15.30 -6.56 -2.76
C VAL A 255 -16.69 -6.71 -2.16
N LYS A 256 -17.60 -7.30 -2.94
CA LYS A 256 -18.98 -7.53 -2.51
C LYS A 256 -19.06 -8.65 -1.46
N GLU A 257 -20.02 -8.54 -0.57
CA GLU A 257 -20.25 -9.52 0.49
C GLU A 257 -20.45 -10.94 -0.05
N GLU A 258 -21.18 -11.08 -1.16
CA GLU A 258 -21.39 -12.35 -1.85
C GLU A 258 -20.07 -13.01 -2.29
N GLN A 259 -19.10 -12.22 -2.74
CA GLN A 259 -17.78 -12.70 -3.13
C GLN A 259 -16.96 -13.13 -1.90
N ILE A 260 -17.07 -12.40 -0.79
CA ILE A 260 -16.43 -12.77 0.48
C ILE A 260 -17.00 -14.09 1.00
N ASP A 261 -18.33 -14.25 0.98
CA ASP A 261 -19.00 -15.46 1.40
C ASP A 261 -18.67 -16.67 0.52
N MET A 262 -18.50 -16.43 -0.78
CA MET A 262 -18.06 -17.49 -1.70
C MET A 262 -16.68 -18.04 -1.26
N TRP A 263 -15.73 -17.18 -0.95
CA TRP A 263 -14.39 -17.58 -0.49
C TRP A 263 -14.44 -18.31 0.85
N LYS A 264 -15.24 -17.79 1.80
CA LYS A 264 -15.44 -18.40 3.11
C LYS A 264 -16.02 -19.81 3.01
N ASN A 265 -17.08 -19.97 2.21
CA ASN A 265 -17.87 -21.22 2.16
C ASN A 265 -17.25 -22.29 1.25
N LYS A 266 -16.69 -21.89 0.11
CA LYS A 266 -16.18 -22.81 -0.90
C LYS A 266 -14.82 -23.41 -0.53
N ASN A 267 -13.97 -22.63 0.17
CA ASN A 267 -12.55 -22.94 0.25
C ASN A 267 -11.99 -22.90 1.68
N ASN A 268 -12.85 -22.80 2.67
CA ASN A 268 -12.49 -22.78 4.09
C ASN A 268 -11.47 -21.68 4.48
N TRP A 269 -11.58 -20.50 3.83
CA TRP A 269 -10.78 -19.35 4.15
C TRP A 269 -11.34 -18.61 5.36
N GLN A 270 -10.48 -18.23 6.31
CA GLN A 270 -10.83 -17.37 7.41
C GLN A 270 -10.79 -15.90 6.94
N ILE A 271 -11.86 -15.15 7.14
CA ILE A 271 -11.89 -13.74 6.77
C ILE A 271 -11.05 -12.93 7.76
N HIS A 272 -10.13 -12.12 7.24
CA HIS A 272 -9.36 -11.16 8.00
C HIS A 272 -9.69 -9.75 7.54
N ASP A 273 -10.65 -9.12 8.26
CA ASP A 273 -11.10 -7.76 7.98
C ASP A 273 -10.13 -6.74 8.57
N TYR A 274 -9.31 -6.13 7.73
CA TYR A 274 -8.32 -5.12 8.11
C TYR A 274 -8.82 -3.69 7.90
N LEU A 275 -9.86 -3.48 7.08
CA LEU A 275 -10.36 -2.16 6.72
C LEU A 275 -10.80 -1.30 7.92
N PRO A 276 -11.40 -1.87 8.99
CA PRO A 276 -11.68 -1.11 10.21
C PRO A 276 -10.45 -0.49 10.88
N CYS A 277 -9.26 -1.02 10.60
CA CYS A 277 -8.01 -0.53 11.19
C CYS A 277 -7.38 0.64 10.41
N CYS A 278 -7.68 0.82 9.13
CA CYS A 278 -7.10 1.87 8.29
C CYS A 278 -8.14 2.77 7.61
N GLY A 279 -9.42 2.39 7.62
CA GLY A 279 -10.45 3.01 6.81
C GLY A 279 -10.31 2.67 5.33
N ILE A 280 -11.24 3.19 4.51
CA ILE A 280 -11.20 2.99 3.07
C ILE A 280 -10.35 4.09 2.40
N HIS A 281 -9.39 3.67 1.63
CA HIS A 281 -8.63 4.51 0.71
C HIS A 281 -8.02 3.63 -0.39
N PRO A 282 -7.68 4.18 -1.57
CA PRO A 282 -7.27 3.36 -2.71
C PRO A 282 -6.13 2.38 -2.43
N VAL A 283 -5.12 2.78 -1.66
CA VAL A 283 -3.97 1.90 -1.35
C VAL A 283 -4.08 1.16 0.00
N ALA A 284 -5.30 0.96 0.52
CA ALA A 284 -5.54 0.23 1.76
C ALA A 284 -5.00 -1.23 1.72
N SER A 285 -4.88 -1.82 0.53
CA SER A 285 -4.26 -3.15 0.32
C SER A 285 -2.83 -3.23 0.85
N ALA A 286 -2.04 -2.15 0.74
CA ALA A 286 -0.70 -2.08 1.32
C ALA A 286 -0.72 -2.25 2.84
N PHE A 287 -1.70 -1.63 3.52
CA PHE A 287 -1.90 -1.81 4.95
C PHE A 287 -2.30 -3.26 5.26
N GLY A 288 -3.26 -3.82 4.53
CA GLY A 288 -3.74 -5.19 4.75
C GLY A 288 -2.60 -6.21 4.71
N ILE A 289 -1.73 -6.14 3.70
CA ILE A 289 -0.57 -7.04 3.56
C ILE A 289 0.47 -6.78 4.66
N ALA A 290 0.85 -5.52 4.92
CA ALA A 290 1.82 -5.19 5.96
C ALA A 290 1.32 -5.63 7.36
N HIS A 291 0.04 -5.40 7.64
CA HIS A 291 -0.58 -5.75 8.90
C HIS A 291 -0.61 -7.27 9.15
N ILE A 292 -1.08 -8.05 8.16
CA ILE A 292 -1.18 -9.51 8.33
C ILE A 292 0.19 -10.16 8.47
N LEU A 293 1.20 -9.72 7.71
CA LEU A 293 2.56 -10.24 7.81
C LEU A 293 3.24 -9.89 9.14
N ARG A 294 2.87 -8.79 9.77
CA ARG A 294 3.36 -8.43 11.12
C ARG A 294 2.57 -9.09 12.25
N SER A 295 1.39 -9.60 11.98
CA SER A 295 0.56 -10.28 12.97
C SER A 295 1.20 -11.59 13.45
N LYS A 296 0.62 -12.23 14.47
CA LYS A 296 1.05 -13.57 14.94
C LYS A 296 0.49 -14.71 14.08
N LYS A 297 -0.37 -14.42 13.11
CA LYS A 297 -0.97 -15.41 12.23
C LYS A 297 0.10 -15.99 11.29
N THR A 298 -0.01 -17.30 11.04
CA THR A 298 0.86 -18.02 10.10
C THR A 298 -0.02 -18.78 9.10
N GLY A 299 0.49 -19.01 7.89
CA GLY A 299 -0.26 -19.69 6.83
C GLY A 299 -0.23 -18.93 5.51
N TYR A 300 -1.27 -19.07 4.73
CA TYR A 300 -1.45 -18.40 3.46
C TYR A 300 -2.41 -17.22 3.59
N PHE A 301 -2.10 -16.12 2.94
CA PHE A 301 -2.86 -14.87 2.94
C PHE A 301 -3.17 -14.48 1.51
N LEU A 302 -4.45 -14.48 1.14
CA LEU A 302 -4.92 -14.05 -0.16
C LEU A 302 -5.61 -12.70 -0.01
N HIS A 303 -5.01 -11.65 -0.56
CA HIS A 303 -5.67 -10.36 -0.71
C HIS A 303 -6.30 -10.27 -2.10
N TYR A 304 -7.58 -9.92 -2.15
CA TYR A 304 -8.34 -9.74 -3.39
C TYR A 304 -8.89 -8.31 -3.47
N ASN A 305 -8.67 -7.68 -4.60
CA ASN A 305 -9.05 -6.29 -4.82
C ASN A 305 -9.54 -6.07 -6.25
N PHE A 306 -10.31 -5.02 -6.49
CA PHE A 306 -10.63 -4.54 -7.82
C PHE A 306 -10.96 -3.06 -7.84
N ASN A 307 -10.79 -2.43 -9.02
CA ASN A 307 -11.08 -1.03 -9.22
C ASN A 307 -12.52 -0.80 -9.68
N ALA A 308 -12.91 0.48 -9.81
CA ALA A 308 -14.23 0.89 -10.26
C ALA A 308 -14.59 0.35 -11.66
N ALA A 309 -13.62 0.13 -12.53
CA ALA A 309 -13.81 -0.44 -13.86
C ALA A 309 -13.97 -1.98 -13.85
N GLY A 310 -13.87 -2.63 -12.68
CA GLY A 310 -14.01 -4.07 -12.52
C GLY A 310 -12.77 -4.88 -12.86
N ARG A 311 -11.62 -4.24 -13.13
CA ARG A 311 -10.33 -4.93 -13.21
C ARG A 311 -9.98 -5.47 -11.85
N GLN A 312 -9.49 -6.69 -11.80
CA GLN A 312 -9.23 -7.44 -10.57
C GLN A 312 -7.74 -7.63 -10.36
N ALA A 313 -7.34 -7.69 -9.10
CA ALA A 313 -5.98 -8.06 -8.72
C ALA A 313 -5.98 -8.87 -7.44
N PHE A 314 -4.95 -9.70 -7.25
CA PHE A 314 -4.67 -10.30 -5.97
C PHE A 314 -3.19 -10.45 -5.69
N ILE A 315 -2.97 -10.55 -4.40
CA ILE A 315 -1.66 -10.81 -3.82
C ILE A 315 -1.79 -12.07 -2.99
N LEU A 316 -0.97 -13.07 -3.30
CA LEU A 316 -0.82 -14.25 -2.46
C LEU A 316 0.47 -14.12 -1.66
N ALA A 317 0.34 -14.21 -0.35
CA ALA A 317 1.47 -14.17 0.57
C ALA A 317 1.48 -15.40 1.49
N ARG A 318 2.62 -15.67 2.13
CA ARG A 318 2.81 -16.76 3.09
C ARG A 318 3.71 -16.32 4.25
N LYS A 319 3.41 -16.86 5.44
CA LYS A 319 4.24 -16.75 6.64
C LYS A 319 4.36 -18.07 7.36
#